data_a3fff4d961b0aa5e38043a87010f678d
#
_entry.id   a3fff4d961b0aa5e38043a87010f678d
#
_cell.length_a   1.000
_cell.length_b   1.000
_cell.length_c   1.000
_cell.angle_alpha   90.00
_cell.angle_beta   90.00
_cell.angle_gamma   90.00
#
_symmetry.space_group_name_H-M   'P 1'
#
loop_
_entity.id
_entity.type
_entity.pdbx_description
1 polymer ?
#
loop_
_entity_poly.entity_id
_entity_poly.type
_entity_poly.pdbx_seq_one_letter_code
_entity_poly.pdbx_strand_id
1 'polypeptide(L)'
;MSISSILSTSLGTFTIGEGVSALITLLICIYVIRMVMKIVGRMLSRTHLDSKVQKYVLTGIKAILYIVTALIILGSLNIDMTSLVAMLSVCSLGITLAAEDILGNVAGGLVILSTHPFQIGDYVEADGVGGTIEEIALNHTKLLTANGQYILVPNRALSSSKITNYSRLGRRRIAIAVTASYDASTKDVFAACGEAMEMTPNLLADPAPVTRLTNYGESAIEYTLYCWTAVGDYWDSYFALMENIRTAFEKYNVEMTYNHLNVHVVEK
;
A
#
# COMPACT_ATOMS: atom_id res chain seq x y z
N MET A 1 -35.18 61.17 -17.62
CA MET A 1 -35.28 59.72 -17.62
C MET A 1 -34.45 59.21 -16.44
N SER A 2 -35.06 58.47 -15.51
CA SER A 2 -34.30 57.94 -14.36
C SER A 2 -33.51 56.73 -14.82
N ILE A 3 -32.33 56.47 -14.21
CA ILE A 3 -31.48 55.35 -14.51
C ILE A 3 -32.26 54.01 -14.38
N SER A 4 -33.21 53.93 -13.50
CA SER A 4 -34.11 52.79 -13.32
C SER A 4 -35.02 52.51 -14.53
N SER A 5 -35.50 53.55 -15.22
CA SER A 5 -36.37 53.42 -16.41
C SER A 5 -35.58 52.96 -17.65
N ILE A 6 -34.30 53.26 -17.71
CA ILE A 6 -33.38 52.78 -18.79
C ILE A 6 -33.05 51.32 -18.58
N LEU A 7 -32.79 50.89 -17.32
CA LEU A 7 -32.46 49.52 -16.97
C LEU A 7 -33.66 48.56 -17.13
N SER A 8 -34.88 49.04 -17.06
CA SER A 8 -36.10 48.25 -17.26
C SER A 8 -36.57 48.17 -18.73
N THR A 9 -35.88 48.82 -19.66
CA THR A 9 -36.23 48.74 -21.08
C THR A 9 -35.87 47.36 -21.65
N SER A 10 -36.86 46.66 -22.18
CA SER A 10 -36.67 45.34 -22.78
C SER A 10 -36.15 45.47 -24.24
N LEU A 11 -35.05 44.79 -24.54
CA LEU A 11 -34.53 44.55 -25.89
C LEU A 11 -34.85 43.09 -26.26
N GLY A 12 -36.08 42.80 -26.67
CA GLY A 12 -36.52 41.45 -26.95
C GLY A 12 -36.77 40.63 -25.67
N THR A 13 -36.08 39.53 -25.51
CA THR A 13 -36.22 38.61 -24.32
C THR A 13 -35.42 39.04 -23.10
N PHE A 14 -34.56 40.07 -23.21
CA PHE A 14 -33.66 40.50 -22.13
C PHE A 14 -33.90 41.99 -21.80
N THR A 15 -33.71 42.33 -20.51
CA THR A 15 -33.69 43.74 -20.07
C THR A 15 -32.26 44.31 -20.17
N ILE A 16 -32.13 45.62 -20.36
CA ILE A 16 -30.82 46.29 -20.35
C ILE A 16 -30.11 46.01 -19.00
N GLY A 17 -30.84 45.93 -17.91
CA GLY A 17 -30.33 45.61 -16.58
C GLY A 17 -29.67 44.23 -16.49
N GLU A 18 -30.29 43.21 -17.09
CA GLU A 18 -29.70 41.84 -17.16
C GLU A 18 -28.42 41.84 -18.00
N GLY A 19 -28.38 42.55 -19.12
CA GLY A 19 -27.17 42.70 -19.94
C GLY A 19 -26.01 43.36 -19.20
N VAL A 20 -26.29 44.42 -18.42
CA VAL A 20 -25.28 45.10 -17.60
C VAL A 20 -24.80 44.20 -16.47
N SER A 21 -25.70 43.48 -15.81
CA SER A 21 -25.32 42.52 -14.73
C SER A 21 -24.46 41.37 -15.27
N ALA A 22 -24.80 40.81 -16.44
CA ALA A 22 -24.03 39.77 -17.10
C ALA A 22 -22.62 40.26 -17.49
N LEU A 23 -22.49 41.51 -17.99
CA LEU A 23 -21.20 42.12 -18.34
C LEU A 23 -20.32 42.29 -17.08
N ILE A 24 -20.87 42.81 -15.99
CA ILE A 24 -20.14 42.99 -14.72
C ILE A 24 -19.71 41.63 -14.20
N THR A 25 -20.59 40.64 -14.22
CA THR A 25 -20.31 39.27 -13.79
C THR A 25 -19.18 38.66 -14.64
N LEU A 26 -19.20 38.83 -15.96
CA LEU A 26 -18.15 38.39 -16.87
C LEU A 26 -16.79 39.00 -16.51
N LEU A 27 -16.74 40.31 -16.26
CA LEU A 27 -15.48 40.98 -15.88
C LEU A 27 -14.94 40.46 -14.54
N ILE A 28 -15.80 40.25 -13.57
CA ILE A 28 -15.44 39.64 -12.26
C ILE A 28 -14.89 38.23 -12.48
N CYS A 29 -15.58 37.37 -13.25
CA CYS A 29 -15.15 36.02 -13.56
C CYS A 29 -13.80 35.98 -14.26
N ILE A 30 -13.57 36.85 -15.27
CA ILE A 30 -12.27 36.96 -15.95
C ILE A 30 -11.16 37.34 -14.96
N TYR A 31 -11.43 38.29 -14.07
CA TYR A 31 -10.47 38.66 -13.02
C TYR A 31 -10.15 37.49 -12.09
N VAL A 32 -11.18 36.80 -11.62
CA VAL A 32 -11.02 35.60 -10.75
C VAL A 32 -10.24 34.49 -11.46
N ILE A 33 -10.58 34.20 -12.73
CA ILE A 33 -9.84 33.19 -13.53
C ILE A 33 -8.37 33.55 -13.61
N ARG A 34 -8.04 34.83 -13.95
CA ARG A 34 -6.64 35.28 -14.03
C ARG A 34 -5.92 35.14 -12.70
N MET A 35 -6.60 35.50 -11.61
CA MET A 35 -6.05 35.37 -10.24
C MET A 35 -5.78 33.94 -9.88
N VAL A 36 -6.76 33.04 -10.05
CA VAL A 36 -6.64 31.59 -9.76
C VAL A 36 -5.53 30.98 -10.61
N MET A 37 -5.53 31.22 -11.93
CA MET A 37 -4.50 30.69 -12.82
C MET A 37 -3.09 31.15 -12.46
N LYS A 38 -2.95 32.43 -12.01
CA LYS A 38 -1.66 32.95 -11.54
C LYS A 38 -1.20 32.26 -10.23
N ILE A 39 -2.12 31.99 -9.30
CA ILE A 39 -1.81 31.32 -8.03
C ILE A 39 -1.43 29.87 -8.30
N VAL A 40 -2.28 29.12 -9.02
CA VAL A 40 -2.06 27.71 -9.34
C VAL A 40 -0.78 27.53 -10.17
N GLY A 41 -0.57 28.37 -11.18
CA GLY A 41 0.65 28.33 -11.99
C GLY A 41 1.92 28.56 -11.17
N ARG A 42 1.87 29.48 -10.20
CA ARG A 42 3.00 29.73 -9.28
C ARG A 42 3.22 28.57 -8.30
N MET A 43 2.15 27.92 -7.83
CA MET A 43 2.26 26.72 -6.98
C MET A 43 2.86 25.54 -7.77
N LEU A 44 2.35 25.29 -8.96
CA LEU A 44 2.84 24.22 -9.83
C LEU A 44 4.30 24.42 -10.25
N SER A 45 4.72 25.64 -10.54
CA SER A 45 6.11 25.94 -10.92
C SER A 45 7.14 25.69 -9.80
N ARG A 46 6.69 25.56 -8.54
CA ARG A 46 7.53 25.19 -7.40
C ARG A 46 7.63 23.68 -7.18
N THR A 47 6.86 22.89 -7.92
CA THR A 47 6.84 21.44 -7.82
C THR A 47 7.74 20.85 -8.90
N HIS A 48 8.41 19.73 -8.62
CA HIS A 48 9.27 19.02 -9.58
C HIS A 48 8.48 18.22 -10.65
N LEU A 49 7.24 18.63 -10.95
CA LEU A 49 6.42 17.98 -11.97
C LEU A 49 6.92 18.31 -13.39
N ASP A 50 6.82 17.31 -14.27
CA ASP A 50 7.12 17.52 -15.70
C ASP A 50 6.29 18.68 -16.26
N SER A 51 6.92 19.50 -17.10
CA SER A 51 6.30 20.69 -17.72
C SER A 51 5.03 20.35 -18.53
N LYS A 52 4.96 19.15 -19.12
CA LYS A 52 3.78 18.67 -19.85
C LYS A 52 2.61 18.42 -18.88
N VAL A 53 2.88 17.80 -17.74
CA VAL A 53 1.86 17.53 -16.70
C VAL A 53 1.33 18.86 -16.16
N GLN A 54 2.22 19.81 -15.83
CA GLN A 54 1.81 21.16 -15.39
C GLN A 54 0.87 21.83 -16.41
N LYS A 55 1.20 21.76 -17.70
CA LYS A 55 0.38 22.33 -18.77
C LYS A 55 -1.01 21.68 -18.83
N TYR A 56 -1.11 20.35 -18.74
CA TYR A 56 -2.40 19.65 -18.76
C TYR A 56 -3.26 20.01 -17.55
N VAL A 57 -2.69 20.04 -16.35
CA VAL A 57 -3.39 20.44 -15.12
C VAL A 57 -3.92 21.88 -15.25
N LEU A 58 -3.09 22.82 -15.68
CA LEU A 58 -3.51 24.22 -15.88
C LEU A 58 -4.61 24.34 -16.95
N THR A 59 -4.49 23.58 -18.04
CA THR A 59 -5.52 23.59 -19.10
C THR A 59 -6.85 23.03 -18.59
N GLY A 60 -6.82 21.93 -17.82
CA GLY A 60 -8.02 21.34 -17.21
C GLY A 60 -8.72 22.30 -16.25
N ILE A 61 -7.96 22.92 -15.32
CA ILE A 61 -8.50 23.91 -14.38
C ILE A 61 -9.12 25.09 -15.14
N LYS A 62 -8.44 25.58 -16.18
CA LYS A 62 -8.92 26.69 -17.01
C LYS A 62 -10.23 26.34 -17.71
N ALA A 63 -10.35 25.11 -18.24
CA ALA A 63 -11.57 24.64 -18.90
C ALA A 63 -12.75 24.59 -17.90
N ILE A 64 -12.54 24.04 -16.70
CA ILE A 64 -13.55 24.00 -15.64
C ILE A 64 -14.00 25.42 -15.27
N LEU A 65 -13.07 26.35 -15.05
CA LEU A 65 -13.40 27.74 -14.72
C LEU A 65 -14.20 28.43 -15.81
N TYR A 66 -13.91 28.16 -17.10
CA TYR A 66 -14.72 28.68 -18.20
C TYR A 66 -16.13 28.11 -18.25
N ILE A 67 -16.28 26.78 -18.00
CA ILE A 67 -17.61 26.13 -17.92
C ILE A 67 -18.43 26.77 -16.80
N VAL A 68 -17.85 26.89 -15.60
CA VAL A 68 -18.52 27.54 -14.46
C VAL A 68 -18.90 28.99 -14.78
N THR A 69 -18.00 29.74 -15.40
CA THR A 69 -18.27 31.14 -15.84
C THR A 69 -19.43 31.20 -16.83
N ALA A 70 -19.47 30.30 -17.81
CA ALA A 70 -20.56 30.23 -18.77
C ALA A 70 -21.91 29.96 -18.07
N LEU A 71 -21.93 29.01 -17.11
CA LEU A 71 -23.13 28.72 -16.31
C LEU A 71 -23.62 29.96 -15.53
N ILE A 72 -22.71 30.66 -14.86
CA ILE A 72 -23.05 31.88 -14.08
C ILE A 72 -23.63 32.95 -14.98
N ILE A 73 -23.04 33.19 -16.18
CA ILE A 73 -23.52 34.18 -17.11
C ILE A 73 -24.91 33.82 -17.68
N LEU A 74 -25.10 32.57 -18.11
CA LEU A 74 -26.39 32.11 -18.61
C LEU A 74 -27.46 32.20 -17.53
N GLY A 75 -27.16 31.92 -16.28
CA GLY A 75 -28.05 32.09 -15.13
C GLY A 75 -28.40 33.58 -14.88
N SER A 76 -27.44 34.49 -15.08
CA SER A 76 -27.69 35.95 -14.94
C SER A 76 -28.60 36.53 -16.05
N LEU A 77 -28.76 35.81 -17.14
CA LEU A 77 -29.67 36.11 -18.24
C LEU A 77 -31.03 35.43 -18.14
N ASN A 78 -31.37 34.83 -16.97
CA ASN A 78 -32.61 34.08 -16.75
C ASN A 78 -32.86 32.95 -17.75
N ILE A 79 -31.79 32.37 -18.33
CA ILE A 79 -31.90 31.19 -19.20
C ILE A 79 -32.06 29.96 -18.33
N ASP A 80 -33.08 29.12 -18.59
CA ASP A 80 -33.25 27.86 -17.89
C ASP A 80 -32.08 26.90 -18.19
N MET A 81 -31.34 26.58 -17.16
CA MET A 81 -30.14 25.75 -17.26
C MET A 81 -30.33 24.36 -16.68
N THR A 82 -31.56 23.99 -16.29
CA THR A 82 -31.86 22.71 -15.65
C THR A 82 -31.33 21.53 -16.45
N SER A 83 -31.59 21.52 -17.77
CA SER A 83 -31.11 20.44 -18.65
C SER A 83 -29.58 20.41 -18.80
N LEU A 84 -28.96 21.60 -18.86
CA LEU A 84 -27.49 21.70 -18.99
C LEU A 84 -26.79 21.24 -17.71
N VAL A 85 -27.29 21.65 -16.55
CA VAL A 85 -26.77 21.21 -15.24
C VAL A 85 -26.96 19.72 -15.06
N ALA A 86 -28.11 19.15 -15.45
CA ALA A 86 -28.36 17.72 -15.43
C ALA A 86 -27.33 16.95 -16.31
N MET A 87 -27.10 17.42 -17.52
CA MET A 87 -26.11 16.83 -18.42
C MET A 87 -24.68 16.90 -17.85
N LEU A 88 -24.27 18.04 -17.29
CA LEU A 88 -22.97 18.22 -16.68
C LEU A 88 -22.81 17.33 -15.43
N SER A 89 -23.89 17.10 -14.69
CA SER A 89 -23.88 16.19 -13.52
C SER A 89 -23.60 14.75 -13.95
N VAL A 90 -24.21 14.27 -15.03
CA VAL A 90 -23.93 12.94 -15.59
C VAL A 90 -22.49 12.85 -16.11
N CYS A 91 -22.01 13.85 -16.83
CA CYS A 91 -20.63 13.91 -17.30
C CYS A 91 -19.62 13.93 -16.12
N SER A 92 -19.92 14.69 -15.07
CA SER A 92 -19.10 14.77 -13.86
C SER A 92 -19.01 13.42 -13.16
N LEU A 93 -20.15 12.69 -13.07
CA LEU A 93 -20.15 11.33 -12.51
C LEU A 93 -19.25 10.39 -13.32
N GLY A 94 -19.34 10.42 -14.66
CA GLY A 94 -18.48 9.63 -15.53
C GLY A 94 -16.99 9.93 -15.34
N ILE A 95 -16.62 11.20 -15.23
CA ILE A 95 -15.22 11.61 -14.96
C ILE A 95 -14.77 11.14 -13.58
N THR A 96 -15.64 11.25 -12.56
CA THR A 96 -15.32 10.81 -11.20
C THR A 96 -15.06 9.31 -11.14
N LEU A 97 -15.91 8.49 -11.80
CA LEU A 97 -15.69 7.04 -11.89
C LEU A 97 -14.40 6.72 -12.65
N ALA A 98 -14.09 7.44 -13.72
CA ALA A 98 -12.83 7.24 -14.46
C ALA A 98 -11.59 7.63 -13.66
N ALA A 99 -11.70 8.56 -12.71
CA ALA A 99 -10.60 9.00 -11.85
C ALA A 99 -10.53 8.25 -10.51
N GLU A 100 -11.47 7.36 -10.21
CA GLU A 100 -11.60 6.68 -8.91
C GLU A 100 -10.31 5.98 -8.47
N ASP A 101 -9.68 5.22 -9.38
CA ASP A 101 -8.47 4.47 -9.07
C ASP A 101 -7.27 5.40 -8.78
N ILE A 102 -7.16 6.49 -9.51
CA ILE A 102 -6.09 7.47 -9.29
C ILE A 102 -6.25 8.13 -7.92
N LEU A 103 -7.47 8.59 -7.62
CA LEU A 103 -7.80 9.22 -6.34
C LEU A 103 -7.67 8.24 -5.17
N GLY A 104 -8.09 6.99 -5.38
CA GLY A 104 -7.95 5.92 -4.40
C GLY A 104 -6.49 5.62 -4.05
N ASN A 105 -5.60 5.62 -5.05
CA ASN A 105 -4.17 5.42 -4.82
C ASN A 105 -3.53 6.60 -4.08
N VAL A 106 -3.90 7.83 -4.41
CA VAL A 106 -3.43 9.03 -3.70
C VAL A 106 -3.91 9.01 -2.25
N ALA A 107 -5.19 8.69 -2.01
CA ALA A 107 -5.74 8.56 -0.66
C ALA A 107 -5.03 7.45 0.13
N GLY A 108 -4.80 6.28 -0.50
CA GLY A 108 -4.03 5.18 0.09
C GLY A 108 -2.60 5.60 0.46
N GLY A 109 -1.92 6.36 -0.40
CA GLY A 109 -0.59 6.91 -0.12
C GLY A 109 -0.61 7.87 1.09
N LEU A 110 -1.60 8.74 1.19
CA LEU A 110 -1.76 9.62 2.35
C LEU A 110 -2.03 8.84 3.65
N VAL A 111 -2.83 7.78 3.58
CA VAL A 111 -3.05 6.88 4.73
C VAL A 111 -1.73 6.22 5.15
N ILE A 112 -0.97 5.64 4.23
CA ILE A 112 0.32 5.01 4.52
C ILE A 112 1.28 6.02 5.16
N LEU A 113 1.39 7.22 4.59
CA LEU A 113 2.27 8.29 5.10
C LEU A 113 1.82 8.87 6.45
N SER A 114 0.54 8.76 6.82
CA SER A 114 0.02 9.26 8.10
C SER A 114 0.06 8.21 9.21
N THR A 115 -0.24 6.94 8.88
CA THR A 115 -0.32 5.85 9.87
C THR A 115 0.99 5.12 10.05
N HIS A 116 1.92 5.22 9.09
CA HIS A 116 3.24 4.57 9.08
C HIS A 116 3.17 3.07 9.42
N PRO A 117 2.37 2.24 8.71
CA PRO A 117 2.33 0.81 8.96
C PRO A 117 3.68 0.15 8.66
N PHE A 118 4.48 0.74 7.81
CA PHE A 118 5.87 0.39 7.50
C PHE A 118 6.66 1.66 7.15
N GLN A 119 7.98 1.53 7.13
CA GLN A 119 8.92 2.60 6.78
C GLN A 119 9.84 2.13 5.63
N ILE A 120 10.54 3.07 5.00
CA ILE A 120 11.59 2.74 4.03
C ILE A 120 12.66 1.91 4.74
N GLY A 121 13.05 0.78 4.14
CA GLY A 121 13.96 -0.21 4.70
C GLY A 121 13.27 -1.38 5.42
N ASP A 122 11.98 -1.31 5.75
CA ASP A 122 11.24 -2.43 6.32
C ASP A 122 11.02 -3.53 5.27
N TYR A 123 11.22 -4.79 5.65
CA TYR A 123 10.74 -5.93 4.87
C TYR A 123 9.30 -6.23 5.23
N VAL A 124 8.42 -6.16 4.25
CA VAL A 124 6.99 -6.39 4.41
C VAL A 124 6.47 -7.43 3.42
N GLU A 125 5.37 -8.05 3.78
CA GLU A 125 4.61 -8.94 2.90
C GLU A 125 3.16 -8.47 2.90
N ALA A 126 2.63 -8.24 1.71
CA ALA A 126 1.25 -7.79 1.50
C ALA A 126 0.74 -8.35 0.18
N ASP A 127 -0.50 -8.86 0.16
CA ASP A 127 -1.19 -9.36 -1.04
C ASP A 127 -0.36 -10.39 -1.86
N GLY A 128 0.37 -11.27 -1.14
CA GLY A 128 1.22 -12.31 -1.76
C GLY A 128 2.56 -11.79 -2.31
N VAL A 129 2.89 -10.53 -2.09
CA VAL A 129 4.14 -9.90 -2.51
C VAL A 129 4.98 -9.56 -1.29
N GLY A 130 6.24 -10.04 -1.26
CA GLY A 130 7.21 -9.73 -0.20
C GLY A 130 8.41 -8.96 -0.74
N GLY A 131 8.86 -7.95 0.03
CA GLY A 131 10.04 -7.17 -0.33
C GLY A 131 10.37 -6.09 0.68
N THR A 132 11.55 -5.50 0.52
CA THR A 132 11.99 -4.34 1.30
C THR A 132 11.42 -3.06 0.67
N ILE A 133 10.83 -2.21 1.46
CA ILE A 133 10.31 -0.92 1.01
C ILE A 133 11.48 -0.01 0.62
N GLU A 134 11.53 0.40 -0.65
CA GLU A 134 12.52 1.35 -1.14
C GLU A 134 12.00 2.78 -1.25
N GLU A 135 10.74 2.92 -1.67
CA GLU A 135 10.15 4.23 -1.90
C GLU A 135 8.64 4.18 -1.64
N ILE A 136 8.13 5.23 -1.04
CA ILE A 136 6.69 5.46 -0.89
C ILE A 136 6.35 6.70 -1.71
N ALA A 137 5.86 6.50 -2.93
CA ALA A 137 5.39 7.57 -3.80
C ALA A 137 3.91 7.89 -3.54
N LEU A 138 3.39 8.92 -4.18
CA LEU A 138 2.02 9.39 -3.97
C LEU A 138 0.95 8.35 -4.36
N ASN A 139 1.19 7.58 -5.44
CA ASN A 139 0.22 6.64 -6.01
C ASN A 139 0.64 5.17 -5.89
N HIS A 140 1.91 4.88 -5.60
CA HIS A 140 2.43 3.52 -5.47
C HIS A 140 3.56 3.48 -4.44
N THR A 141 3.82 2.30 -3.92
CA THR A 141 4.97 1.97 -3.08
C THR A 141 5.87 0.99 -3.84
N LYS A 142 7.17 1.23 -3.86
CA LYS A 142 8.17 0.43 -4.55
C LYS A 142 8.83 -0.52 -3.55
N LEU A 143 8.80 -1.80 -3.86
CA LEU A 143 9.42 -2.88 -3.09
C LEU A 143 10.58 -3.49 -3.87
N LEU A 144 11.65 -3.83 -3.17
CA LEU A 144 12.76 -4.65 -3.68
C LEU A 144 12.62 -6.07 -3.11
N THR A 145 12.43 -7.05 -3.98
CA THR A 145 12.36 -8.46 -3.57
C THR A 145 13.74 -9.01 -3.24
N ALA A 146 13.79 -10.14 -2.52
CA ALA A 146 15.05 -10.85 -2.24
C ALA A 146 15.79 -11.31 -3.52
N ASN A 147 15.07 -11.46 -4.64
CA ASN A 147 15.65 -11.81 -5.95
C ASN A 147 16.15 -10.59 -6.75
N GLY A 148 16.17 -9.38 -6.14
CA GLY A 148 16.64 -8.18 -6.79
C GLY A 148 15.65 -7.57 -7.80
N GLN A 149 14.37 -7.90 -7.71
CA GLN A 149 13.32 -7.37 -8.58
C GLN A 149 12.58 -6.21 -7.91
N TYR A 150 12.28 -5.18 -8.67
CA TYR A 150 11.40 -4.11 -8.22
C TYR A 150 9.94 -4.44 -8.52
N ILE A 151 9.11 -4.30 -7.49
CA ILE A 151 7.66 -4.42 -7.62
C ILE A 151 7.04 -3.09 -7.22
N LEU A 152 6.19 -2.54 -8.10
CA LEU A 152 5.41 -1.34 -7.84
C LEU A 152 4.00 -1.76 -7.44
N VAL A 153 3.63 -1.53 -6.19
CA VAL A 153 2.32 -1.89 -5.67
C VAL A 153 1.48 -0.62 -5.51
N PRO A 154 0.26 -0.56 -6.08
CA PRO A 154 -0.63 0.58 -5.90
C PRO A 154 -0.94 0.82 -4.42
N ASN A 155 -0.88 2.07 -3.96
CA ASN A 155 -1.08 2.40 -2.55
C ASN A 155 -2.48 2.04 -2.03
N ARG A 156 -3.53 2.11 -2.91
CA ARG A 156 -4.88 1.67 -2.56
C ARG A 156 -4.88 0.19 -2.14
N ALA A 157 -4.20 -0.66 -2.89
CA ALA A 157 -4.10 -2.09 -2.58
C ALA A 157 -3.40 -2.31 -1.24
N LEU A 158 -2.23 -1.69 -1.02
CA LEU A 158 -1.49 -1.80 0.24
C LEU A 158 -2.29 -1.29 1.44
N SER A 159 -2.93 -0.12 1.33
CA SER A 159 -3.68 0.47 2.44
C SER A 159 -4.92 -0.33 2.86
N SER A 160 -5.46 -1.16 1.96
CA SER A 160 -6.63 -2.02 2.21
C SER A 160 -6.29 -3.47 2.49
N SER A 161 -5.04 -3.91 2.26
CA SER A 161 -4.61 -5.30 2.47
C SER A 161 -4.13 -5.57 3.90
N LYS A 162 -3.99 -6.86 4.23
CA LYS A 162 -3.26 -7.28 5.43
C LYS A 162 -1.77 -7.13 5.16
N ILE A 163 -1.08 -6.41 6.02
CA ILE A 163 0.36 -6.19 5.92
C ILE A 163 1.05 -6.91 7.05
N THR A 164 1.99 -7.80 6.73
CA THR A 164 2.91 -8.39 7.69
C THR A 164 4.24 -7.65 7.61
N ASN A 165 4.58 -6.90 8.67
CA ASN A 165 5.85 -6.20 8.77
C ASN A 165 6.82 -7.04 9.62
N TYR A 166 7.87 -7.55 9.00
CA TYR A 166 8.88 -8.40 9.65
C TYR A 166 10.00 -7.60 10.32
N SER A 167 10.12 -6.30 10.01
CA SER A 167 11.21 -5.45 10.49
C SER A 167 10.83 -4.61 11.71
N ARG A 168 9.55 -4.27 11.85
CA ARG A 168 9.06 -3.30 12.84
C ARG A 168 9.43 -3.62 14.28
N LEU A 169 9.47 -4.92 14.64
CA LEU A 169 9.81 -5.36 15.99
C LEU A 169 11.33 -5.32 16.28
N GLY A 170 12.18 -5.15 15.25
CA GLY A 170 13.64 -5.20 15.34
C GLY A 170 14.21 -6.60 15.56
N ARG A 171 13.38 -7.59 15.85
CA ARG A 171 13.72 -9.01 16.04
C ARG A 171 12.70 -9.91 15.39
N ARG A 172 13.14 -11.09 14.94
CA ARG A 172 12.29 -12.07 14.27
C ARG A 172 12.46 -13.44 14.89
N ARG A 173 11.35 -14.19 15.03
CA ARG A 173 11.37 -15.54 15.53
C ARG A 173 11.65 -16.52 14.40
N ILE A 174 12.65 -17.37 14.58
CA ILE A 174 12.88 -18.58 13.78
C ILE A 174 12.07 -19.69 14.41
N ALA A 175 11.37 -20.48 13.59
CA ALA A 175 10.66 -21.69 13.98
C ALA A 175 11.03 -22.78 12.98
N ILE A 176 11.77 -23.80 13.44
CA ILE A 176 12.20 -24.93 12.60
C ILE A 176 11.59 -26.21 13.19
N ALA A 177 10.79 -26.89 12.37
CA ALA A 177 10.27 -28.19 12.70
C ALA A 177 11.29 -29.27 12.31
N VAL A 178 11.53 -30.20 13.22
CA VAL A 178 12.38 -31.38 13.03
C VAL A 178 11.64 -32.64 13.45
N THR A 179 11.99 -33.76 12.89
CA THR A 179 11.40 -35.06 13.22
C THR A 179 12.44 -36.00 13.84
N ALA A 180 12.03 -36.77 14.81
CA ALA A 180 12.86 -37.82 15.39
C ALA A 180 12.06 -39.14 15.51
N SER A 181 12.78 -40.30 15.48
CA SER A 181 12.19 -41.62 15.65
C SER A 181 11.40 -41.72 16.96
N TYR A 182 10.34 -42.51 16.96
CA TYR A 182 9.66 -42.93 18.21
C TYR A 182 10.58 -43.67 19.18
N ASP A 183 11.66 -44.31 18.67
CA ASP A 183 12.67 -44.99 19.47
C ASP A 183 13.71 -44.04 20.09
N ALA A 184 13.79 -42.80 19.61
CA ALA A 184 14.69 -41.79 20.14
C ALA A 184 14.21 -41.28 21.52
N SER A 185 15.14 -41.20 22.47
CA SER A 185 14.83 -40.60 23.76
C SER A 185 14.50 -39.12 23.62
N THR A 186 13.33 -38.71 24.08
CA THR A 186 12.92 -37.28 24.10
C THR A 186 13.98 -36.40 24.78
N LYS A 187 14.66 -36.91 25.81
CA LYS A 187 15.73 -36.17 26.49
C LYS A 187 16.93 -35.90 25.57
N ASP A 188 17.31 -36.88 24.76
CA ASP A 188 18.44 -36.75 23.84
C ASP A 188 18.08 -35.81 22.66
N VAL A 189 16.83 -35.88 22.19
CA VAL A 189 16.32 -34.93 21.18
C VAL A 189 16.36 -33.50 21.72
N PHE A 190 15.90 -33.25 22.96
CA PHE A 190 15.98 -31.93 23.57
C PHE A 190 17.43 -31.46 23.75
N ALA A 191 18.33 -32.35 24.15
CA ALA A 191 19.75 -32.04 24.31
C ALA A 191 20.40 -31.67 22.97
N ALA A 192 20.13 -32.45 21.91
CA ALA A 192 20.62 -32.19 20.56
C ALA A 192 20.10 -30.85 20.00
N CYS A 193 18.79 -30.60 20.16
CA CYS A 193 18.20 -29.32 19.76
C CYS A 193 18.79 -28.13 20.53
N GLY A 194 19.05 -28.29 21.83
CA GLY A 194 19.67 -27.28 22.67
C GLY A 194 21.08 -26.95 22.20
N GLU A 195 21.91 -27.97 21.97
CA GLU A 195 23.27 -27.78 21.43
C GLU A 195 23.27 -27.15 20.05
N ALA A 196 22.36 -27.54 19.15
CA ALA A 196 22.22 -26.94 17.84
C ALA A 196 21.95 -25.43 17.94
N MET A 197 21.10 -24.99 18.87
CA MET A 197 20.83 -23.59 19.10
C MET A 197 22.03 -22.86 19.73
N GLU A 198 22.76 -23.50 20.67
CA GLU A 198 23.97 -22.92 21.25
C GLU A 198 25.11 -22.73 20.22
N MET A 199 25.24 -23.64 19.25
CA MET A 199 26.20 -23.52 18.15
C MET A 199 25.83 -22.46 17.11
N THR A 200 24.58 -22.00 17.12
CA THR A 200 24.09 -21.06 16.08
C THR A 200 24.40 -19.62 16.45
N PRO A 201 25.09 -18.86 15.59
CA PRO A 201 25.45 -17.49 15.85
C PRO A 201 24.22 -16.57 15.82
N ASN A 202 24.34 -15.42 16.48
CA ASN A 202 23.38 -14.30 16.45
C ASN A 202 21.97 -14.63 16.98
N LEU A 203 21.82 -15.72 17.72
CA LEU A 203 20.58 -15.97 18.47
C LEU A 203 20.52 -15.08 19.72
N LEU A 204 19.35 -14.52 19.97
CA LEU A 204 19.09 -13.70 21.17
C LEU A 204 18.90 -14.61 22.39
N ALA A 205 19.48 -14.21 23.52
CA ALA A 205 19.29 -14.88 24.79
C ALA A 205 17.91 -14.59 25.42
N ASP A 206 17.28 -13.48 25.06
CA ASP A 206 15.95 -13.08 25.54
C ASP A 206 15.06 -12.68 24.36
N PRO A 207 13.95 -13.38 24.11
CA PRO A 207 13.49 -14.61 24.78
C PRO A 207 14.43 -15.81 24.57
N ALA A 208 14.60 -16.62 25.60
CA ALA A 208 15.48 -17.78 25.55
C ALA A 208 15.02 -18.77 24.45
N PRO A 209 15.99 -19.36 23.71
CA PRO A 209 15.69 -20.43 22.76
C PRO A 209 15.01 -21.63 23.45
N VAL A 210 14.02 -22.22 22.81
CA VAL A 210 13.26 -23.34 23.38
C VAL A 210 12.85 -24.35 22.32
N THR A 211 12.97 -25.63 22.66
CA THR A 211 12.42 -26.75 21.87
C THR A 211 11.10 -27.21 22.50
N ARG A 212 10.14 -27.51 21.66
CA ARG A 212 8.84 -28.10 22.06
C ARG A 212 8.53 -29.32 21.22
N LEU A 213 7.99 -30.36 21.84
CA LEU A 213 7.32 -31.45 21.14
C LEU A 213 5.99 -30.88 20.63
N THR A 214 5.76 -30.90 19.33
CA THR A 214 4.63 -30.24 18.70
C THR A 214 3.59 -31.17 18.13
N ASN A 215 3.98 -32.42 17.74
CA ASN A 215 3.04 -33.35 17.17
C ASN A 215 3.58 -34.80 17.25
N TYR A 216 2.66 -35.78 17.26
CA TYR A 216 2.95 -37.21 17.05
C TYR A 216 2.48 -37.57 15.65
N GLY A 217 3.43 -37.68 14.70
CA GLY A 217 3.16 -37.99 13.30
C GLY A 217 3.03 -39.51 13.06
N GLU A 218 2.71 -39.91 11.85
CA GLU A 218 2.52 -41.34 11.50
C GLU A 218 3.81 -42.18 11.63
N SER A 219 4.98 -41.58 11.38
CA SER A 219 6.26 -42.30 11.38
C SER A 219 7.33 -41.67 12.26
N ALA A 220 7.06 -40.50 12.85
CA ALA A 220 8.01 -39.72 13.64
C ALA A 220 7.32 -38.82 14.64
N ILE A 221 8.03 -38.41 15.69
CA ILE A 221 7.62 -37.34 16.61
C ILE A 221 8.18 -36.04 16.06
N GLU A 222 7.34 -34.99 16.01
CA GLU A 222 7.73 -33.68 15.57
C GLU A 222 8.09 -32.79 16.76
N TYR A 223 9.22 -32.10 16.62
CA TYR A 223 9.70 -31.10 17.57
C TYR A 223 9.89 -29.80 16.84
N THR A 224 9.59 -28.69 17.49
CA THR A 224 9.84 -27.34 16.89
C THR A 224 10.80 -26.57 17.79
N LEU A 225 11.88 -26.09 17.17
CA LEU A 225 12.82 -25.17 17.78
C LEU A 225 12.34 -23.74 17.55
N TYR A 226 12.23 -22.98 18.61
CA TYR A 226 11.89 -21.56 18.59
C TYR A 226 13.05 -20.75 19.14
N CYS A 227 13.60 -19.86 18.35
CA CYS A 227 14.63 -18.94 18.77
C CYS A 227 14.39 -17.56 18.12
N TRP A 228 15.05 -16.55 18.64
CA TRP A 228 14.93 -15.19 18.16
C TRP A 228 16.27 -14.67 17.68
N THR A 229 16.25 -13.81 16.68
CA THR A 229 17.42 -13.16 16.11
C THR A 229 17.08 -11.71 15.71
N ALA A 230 18.07 -10.87 15.53
CA ALA A 230 17.87 -9.57 14.89
C ALA A 230 17.39 -9.77 13.44
N VAL A 231 16.62 -8.81 12.93
CA VAL A 231 16.02 -8.93 11.58
C VAL A 231 17.09 -9.12 10.50
N GLY A 232 18.23 -8.42 10.61
CA GLY A 232 19.32 -8.51 9.63
C GLY A 232 20.02 -9.87 9.60
N ASP A 233 20.04 -10.59 10.73
CA ASP A 233 20.72 -11.88 10.88
C ASP A 233 19.81 -13.08 10.65
N TYR A 234 18.53 -12.83 10.28
CA TYR A 234 17.51 -13.89 10.24
C TYR A 234 17.89 -15.06 9.34
N TRP A 235 18.29 -14.79 8.10
CA TRP A 235 18.58 -15.84 7.14
C TRP A 235 19.89 -16.57 7.46
N ASP A 236 20.90 -15.85 7.89
CA ASP A 236 22.20 -16.45 8.26
C ASP A 236 22.03 -17.37 9.47
N SER A 237 21.31 -16.91 10.50
CA SER A 237 21.00 -17.75 11.68
C SER A 237 20.08 -18.92 11.32
N TYR A 238 19.11 -18.72 10.42
CA TYR A 238 18.19 -19.77 9.98
C TYR A 238 18.93 -20.93 9.30
N PHE A 239 19.80 -20.64 8.34
CA PHE A 239 20.54 -21.65 7.62
C PHE A 239 21.63 -22.31 8.51
N ALA A 240 22.32 -21.52 9.33
CA ALA A 240 23.26 -22.06 10.30
C ALA A 240 22.59 -23.02 11.28
N LEU A 241 21.38 -22.66 11.78
CA LEU A 241 20.62 -23.53 12.66
C LEU A 241 20.22 -24.85 11.97
N MET A 242 19.82 -24.80 10.71
CA MET A 242 19.49 -26.02 9.93
C MET A 242 20.68 -26.98 9.83
N GLU A 243 21.88 -26.45 9.58
CA GLU A 243 23.12 -27.25 9.51
C GLU A 243 23.52 -27.79 10.89
N ASN A 244 23.46 -26.96 11.93
CA ASN A 244 23.79 -27.33 13.30
C ASN A 244 22.85 -28.39 13.85
N ILE A 245 21.54 -28.36 13.51
CA ILE A 245 20.58 -29.41 13.88
C ILE A 245 21.06 -30.76 13.37
N ARG A 246 21.46 -30.87 12.12
CA ARG A 246 21.96 -32.11 11.53
C ARG A 246 23.19 -32.61 12.29
N THR A 247 24.17 -31.75 12.53
CA THR A 247 25.40 -32.06 13.23
C THR A 247 25.13 -32.55 14.68
N ALA A 248 24.23 -31.84 15.39
CA ALA A 248 23.87 -32.23 16.76
C ALA A 248 23.10 -33.55 16.80
N PHE A 249 22.18 -33.78 15.88
CA PHE A 249 21.42 -35.06 15.81
C PHE A 249 22.35 -36.24 15.55
N GLU A 250 23.32 -36.10 14.65
CA GLU A 250 24.36 -37.12 14.42
C GLU A 250 25.17 -37.39 15.71
N LYS A 251 25.56 -36.36 16.45
CA LYS A 251 26.32 -36.51 17.71
C LYS A 251 25.56 -37.23 18.81
N TYR A 252 24.25 -36.96 18.92
CA TYR A 252 23.39 -37.57 19.95
C TYR A 252 22.73 -38.87 19.50
N ASN A 253 23.11 -39.41 18.33
CA ASN A 253 22.48 -40.57 17.71
C ASN A 253 20.95 -40.47 17.60
N VAL A 254 20.44 -39.29 17.34
CA VAL A 254 19.03 -39.06 17.07
C VAL A 254 18.76 -39.26 15.59
N GLU A 255 17.97 -40.27 15.26
CA GLU A 255 17.63 -40.59 13.88
C GLU A 255 16.51 -39.68 13.36
N MET A 256 16.79 -39.03 12.21
CA MET A 256 15.78 -38.39 11.39
C MET A 256 15.11 -39.43 10.50
N THR A 257 13.91 -39.82 10.85
CA THR A 257 13.25 -40.95 10.19
C THR A 257 12.72 -40.62 8.81
N TYR A 258 12.77 -41.62 7.94
CA TYR A 258 12.00 -41.68 6.71
C TYR A 258 10.57 -42.11 6.98
N ASN A 259 9.67 -41.94 6.03
CA ASN A 259 8.31 -42.50 6.14
C ASN A 259 8.37 -44.02 6.24
N HIS A 260 7.76 -44.58 7.28
CA HIS A 260 7.67 -46.02 7.50
C HIS A 260 6.30 -46.52 7.01
N LEU A 261 6.30 -47.70 6.34
CA LEU A 261 5.11 -48.42 5.95
C LEU A 261 5.13 -49.80 6.62
N ASN A 262 4.17 -50.05 7.49
CA ASN A 262 3.99 -51.40 8.08
C ASN A 262 3.21 -52.25 7.08
N VAL A 263 3.86 -53.28 6.51
CA VAL A 263 3.24 -54.21 5.57
C VAL A 263 2.97 -55.53 6.26
N HIS A 264 1.70 -55.92 6.44
CA HIS A 264 1.31 -57.24 6.88
C HIS A 264 1.11 -58.14 5.66
N VAL A 265 2.05 -59.09 5.44
CA VAL A 265 1.90 -60.10 4.37
C VAL A 265 1.04 -61.24 4.92
N VAL A 266 -0.14 -61.42 4.37
CA VAL A 266 -1.01 -62.54 4.68
C VAL A 266 -0.77 -63.64 3.65
N GLU A 267 -0.13 -64.72 4.04
CA GLU A 267 -0.05 -65.92 3.20
C GLU A 267 -1.45 -66.58 3.14
N LYS A 268 -1.92 -66.91 1.91
CA LYS A 268 -3.19 -67.59 1.66
C LYS A 268 -3.05 -69.10 1.77
#